data_115048ab68b2dac5e18e291467c6117d
#
_entry.id   115048ab68b2dac5e18e291467c6117d
#
_cell.length_a   1.000
_cell.length_b   1.000
_cell.length_c   1.000
_cell.angle_alpha   90.00
_cell.angle_beta   90.00
_cell.angle_gamma   90.00
#
_symmetry.space_group_name_H-M   'P 1'
#
loop_
_entity.id
_entity.type
_entity.pdbx_description
1 polymer ?
#
loop_
_entity_poly.entity_id
_entity_poly.type
_entity_poly.pdbx_seq_one_letter_code
_entity_poly.pdbx_strand_id
1 'polypeptide(L)'
;MSPRRGLRRVGATVAGLALAGSVLAGCSAARTDVGTSDETCHLALPTAAHAVGPGAHFVGIRKYEMSSLKGVAPKLYARMIKTVAPKQAVCIAAYTGHFSSDTVVKPLGRPVGTLAVAVIKTPGNELLGTLILTKIPVRFQHTHPF
;
A
#
# COMPACT_ATOMS: atom_id res chain seq x y z
N MET A 1 -38.00 -69.76 41.86
CA MET A 1 -36.62 -70.08 42.12
C MET A 1 -35.70 -68.98 41.70
N SER A 2 -35.19 -68.24 42.70
CA SER A 2 -34.02 -67.35 42.61
C SER A 2 -32.77 -68.16 42.23
N PRO A 3 -31.65 -67.58 41.93
CA PRO A 3 -31.07 -66.33 42.39
C PRO A 3 -30.12 -65.55 41.41
N ARG A 4 -29.93 -64.28 41.66
CA ARG A 4 -28.73 -63.63 42.22
C ARG A 4 -27.61 -63.25 41.24
N ARG A 5 -27.35 -61.95 41.27
CA ARG A 5 -26.10 -61.21 41.48
C ARG A 5 -25.15 -60.99 40.32
N GLY A 6 -24.83 -59.75 40.22
CA GLY A 6 -23.61 -59.29 39.57
C GLY A 6 -23.50 -57.80 39.43
N LEU A 7 -23.45 -57.07 40.55
CA LEU A 7 -22.90 -55.68 40.53
C LEU A 7 -21.42 -55.73 40.19
N ARG A 8 -20.98 -55.07 39.23
CA ARG A 8 -19.63 -54.54 39.26
C ARG A 8 -19.61 -53.09 38.63
N ARG A 9 -19.43 -52.20 39.56
CA ARG A 9 -18.95 -50.87 39.31
C ARG A 9 -17.51 -50.92 38.81
N VAL A 10 -17.15 -50.28 37.77
CA VAL A 10 -15.81 -49.84 37.45
C VAL A 10 -16.01 -48.61 36.61
N GLY A 11 -15.83 -47.43 37.12
CA GLY A 11 -14.56 -46.76 37.19
C GLY A 11 -14.63 -45.70 36.16
N ALA A 12 -15.12 -44.49 36.55
CA ALA A 12 -15.04 -43.27 35.78
C ALA A 12 -13.57 -42.88 35.64
N THR A 13 -13.05 -42.94 34.43
CA THR A 13 -11.84 -42.18 34.07
C THR A 13 -12.27 -41.00 33.23
N VAL A 14 -12.32 -39.89 33.91
CA VAL A 14 -12.42 -38.58 33.29
C VAL A 14 -11.07 -38.32 32.64
N ALA A 15 -10.96 -38.61 31.35
CA ALA A 15 -9.85 -38.12 30.54
C ALA A 15 -10.11 -36.65 30.22
N GLY A 16 -9.41 -35.80 30.96
CA GLY A 16 -9.39 -34.38 30.69
C GLY A 16 -8.85 -34.12 29.27
N LEU A 17 -9.72 -33.69 28.38
CA LEU A 17 -9.33 -33.06 27.12
C LEU A 17 -8.73 -31.70 27.47
N ALA A 18 -7.41 -31.66 27.51
CA ALA A 18 -6.68 -30.41 27.42
C ALA A 18 -7.03 -29.75 26.07
N LEU A 19 -7.91 -28.78 26.12
CA LEU A 19 -8.11 -27.81 25.03
C LEU A 19 -6.79 -27.07 24.86
N ALA A 20 -5.94 -27.59 23.99
CA ALA A 20 -4.85 -26.82 23.44
C ALA A 20 -5.48 -25.63 22.70
N GLY A 21 -5.60 -24.52 23.42
CA GLY A 21 -5.92 -23.23 22.84
C GLY A 21 -4.85 -22.92 21.82
N SER A 22 -5.16 -23.18 20.56
CA SER A 22 -4.42 -22.62 19.44
C SER A 22 -4.54 -21.11 19.55
N VAL A 23 -3.56 -20.49 20.18
CA VAL A 23 -3.30 -19.09 20.06
C VAL A 23 -3.00 -18.90 18.57
N LEU A 24 -4.01 -18.58 17.78
CA LEU A 24 -3.84 -17.94 16.52
C LEU A 24 -3.09 -16.64 16.83
N ALA A 25 -1.75 -16.75 16.85
CA ALA A 25 -0.90 -15.61 16.69
C ALA A 25 -1.36 -14.98 15.38
N GLY A 26 -2.31 -14.06 15.50
CA GLY A 26 -2.66 -13.19 14.41
C GLY A 26 -1.35 -12.61 13.96
N CYS A 27 -0.88 -13.02 12.79
CA CYS A 27 0.06 -12.23 12.04
C CYS A 27 -0.64 -10.89 11.90
N SER A 28 -0.37 -10.00 12.84
CA SER A 28 -0.46 -8.58 12.61
C SER A 28 0.52 -8.37 11.46
N ALA A 29 0.03 -8.58 10.23
CA ALA A 29 0.72 -8.08 9.07
C ALA A 29 1.04 -6.65 9.46
N ALA A 30 2.33 -6.37 9.65
CA ALA A 30 2.78 -5.02 9.84
C ALA A 30 2.03 -4.23 8.79
N ARG A 31 1.09 -3.41 9.22
CA ARG A 31 0.45 -2.45 8.34
C ARG A 31 1.59 -1.54 7.92
N THR A 32 2.25 -1.94 6.85
CA THR A 32 3.00 -0.97 6.07
C THR A 32 1.97 0.11 5.81
N ASP A 33 2.20 1.30 6.33
CA ASP A 33 1.37 2.47 6.12
C ASP A 33 1.46 2.90 4.65
N VAL A 34 1.05 1.98 3.79
CA VAL A 34 0.70 2.24 2.42
C VAL A 34 -0.64 2.94 2.52
N GLY A 35 -0.57 4.22 2.68
CA GLY A 35 -1.57 5.21 3.07
C GLY A 35 -3.03 5.10 2.63
N THR A 36 -3.48 3.99 2.12
CA THR A 36 -4.85 3.50 2.03
C THR A 36 -4.82 2.01 1.78
N SER A 37 -5.74 1.29 2.39
CA SER A 37 -6.06 -0.11 2.11
C SER A 37 -6.76 -0.30 0.74
N ASP A 38 -6.46 0.54 -0.24
CA ASP A 38 -7.08 0.45 -1.56
C ASP A 38 -6.28 -0.50 -2.44
N GLU A 39 -6.81 -1.72 -2.59
CA GLU A 39 -6.24 -2.77 -3.44
C GLU A 39 -5.94 -2.30 -4.87
N THR A 40 -6.74 -1.35 -5.37
CA THR A 40 -6.56 -0.80 -6.71
C THR A 40 -5.20 -0.11 -6.88
N CYS A 41 -4.68 0.56 -5.85
CA CYS A 41 -3.38 1.20 -5.91
C CYS A 41 -2.22 0.21 -5.76
N HIS A 42 -2.43 -0.92 -5.08
CA HIS A 42 -1.42 -1.99 -5.03
C HIS A 42 -1.13 -2.57 -6.41
N LEU A 43 -2.15 -2.71 -7.26
CA LEU A 43 -1.99 -3.16 -8.64
C LEU A 43 -1.20 -2.17 -9.51
N ALA A 44 -1.10 -0.91 -9.10
CA ALA A 44 -0.33 0.11 -9.80
C ALA A 44 1.17 0.13 -9.42
N LEU A 45 1.57 -0.57 -8.34
CA LEU A 45 2.96 -0.58 -7.86
C LEU A 45 3.98 -1.07 -8.89
N PRO A 46 3.77 -2.13 -9.68
CA PRO A 46 4.72 -2.53 -10.70
C PRO A 46 4.97 -1.44 -11.74
N THR A 47 3.90 -0.75 -12.18
CA THR A 47 4.00 0.38 -13.12
C THR A 47 4.77 1.54 -12.49
N ALA A 48 4.51 1.85 -11.21
CA ALA A 48 5.21 2.90 -10.48
C ALA A 48 6.70 2.59 -10.32
N ALA A 49 7.04 1.38 -9.92
CA ALA A 49 8.43 0.95 -9.76
C ALA A 49 9.20 0.98 -11.09
N HIS A 50 8.58 0.51 -12.16
CA HIS A 50 9.17 0.62 -13.50
C HIS A 50 9.40 2.07 -13.92
N ALA A 51 8.47 2.96 -13.57
CA ALA A 51 8.54 4.37 -13.96
C ALA A 51 9.72 5.11 -13.33
N VAL A 52 10.14 4.74 -12.12
CA VAL A 52 11.22 5.39 -11.38
C VAL A 52 12.58 4.70 -11.58
N GLY A 53 12.59 3.46 -12.08
CA GLY A 53 13.80 2.69 -12.35
C GLY A 53 14.43 2.04 -11.12
N PRO A 54 15.56 1.33 -11.31
CA PRO A 54 16.24 0.60 -10.25
C PRO A 54 16.89 1.55 -9.22
N GLY A 55 17.04 1.07 -7.97
CA GLY A 55 17.66 1.84 -6.89
C GLY A 55 16.71 2.84 -6.21
N ALA A 56 15.45 2.90 -6.60
CA ALA A 56 14.43 3.70 -5.95
C ALA A 56 13.91 2.99 -4.69
N HIS A 57 13.82 3.71 -3.57
CA HIS A 57 13.25 3.22 -2.33
C HIS A 57 11.79 3.71 -2.21
N PHE A 58 10.87 2.75 -2.10
CA PHE A 58 9.45 3.05 -1.95
C PHE A 58 9.17 3.73 -0.61
N VAL A 59 8.40 4.82 -0.64
CA VAL A 59 7.98 5.60 0.52
C VAL A 59 6.52 5.34 0.86
N GLY A 60 5.65 5.30 -0.15
CA GLY A 60 4.23 5.06 0.06
C GLY A 60 3.43 5.28 -1.22
N ILE A 61 2.16 4.84 -1.18
CA ILE A 61 1.20 5.04 -2.27
C ILE A 61 -0.13 5.52 -1.70
N ARG A 62 -0.81 6.42 -2.42
CA ARG A 62 -2.13 6.91 -2.05
C ARG A 62 -3.02 7.08 -3.26
N LYS A 63 -4.31 6.83 -3.07
CA LYS A 63 -5.34 7.10 -4.06
C LYS A 63 -5.90 8.51 -3.86
N TYR A 64 -6.08 9.19 -4.95
CA TYR A 64 -6.72 10.51 -5.00
C TYR A 64 -7.70 10.57 -6.17
N GLU A 65 -8.71 11.39 -6.03
CA GLU A 65 -9.41 11.93 -7.19
C GLU A 65 -8.60 13.10 -7.75
N MET A 66 -8.50 13.22 -9.07
CA MET A 66 -7.66 14.24 -9.69
C MET A 66 -8.00 15.65 -9.19
N SER A 67 -9.28 15.96 -9.01
CA SER A 67 -9.76 17.23 -8.45
C SER A 67 -9.22 17.56 -7.06
N SER A 68 -9.06 16.55 -6.19
CA SER A 68 -8.57 16.72 -4.82
C SER A 68 -7.08 17.08 -4.76
N LEU A 69 -6.33 16.78 -5.82
CA LEU A 69 -4.92 17.16 -5.92
C LEU A 69 -4.70 18.67 -5.96
N LYS A 70 -5.70 19.46 -6.34
CA LYS A 70 -5.64 20.92 -6.29
C LYS A 70 -5.26 21.43 -4.89
N GLY A 71 -5.78 20.80 -3.83
CA GLY A 71 -5.46 21.18 -2.45
C GLY A 71 -4.20 20.53 -1.88
N VAL A 72 -3.83 19.36 -2.38
CA VAL A 72 -2.72 18.55 -1.83
C VAL A 72 -1.41 18.79 -2.58
N ALA A 73 -1.46 18.85 -3.89
CA ALA A 73 -0.30 18.98 -4.76
C ALA A 73 -0.62 19.91 -5.96
N PRO A 74 -0.79 21.23 -5.74
CA PRO A 74 -1.29 22.15 -6.76
C PRO A 74 -0.42 22.20 -8.02
N LYS A 75 0.90 22.06 -7.88
CA LYS A 75 1.81 22.04 -9.04
C LYS A 75 1.64 20.78 -9.89
N LEU A 76 1.39 19.64 -9.27
CA LEU A 76 1.08 18.40 -9.95
C LEU A 76 -0.27 18.50 -10.65
N TYR A 77 -1.30 18.96 -9.93
CA TYR A 77 -2.63 19.19 -10.47
C TYR A 77 -2.59 20.07 -11.74
N ALA A 78 -1.92 21.23 -11.67
CA ALA A 78 -1.83 22.17 -12.79
C ALA A 78 -1.20 21.54 -14.05
N ARG A 79 -0.28 20.60 -13.90
CA ARG A 79 0.35 19.87 -15.01
C ARG A 79 -0.54 18.80 -15.60
N MET A 80 -1.30 18.11 -14.73
CA MET A 80 -2.07 16.93 -15.11
C MET A 80 -3.49 17.26 -15.58
N ILE A 81 -4.10 18.38 -15.14
CA ILE A 81 -5.51 18.71 -15.41
C ILE A 81 -5.84 18.86 -16.90
N LYS A 82 -4.85 19.13 -17.73
CA LYS A 82 -5.04 19.25 -19.17
C LYS A 82 -5.22 17.90 -19.87
N THR A 83 -4.74 16.82 -19.24
CA THR A 83 -4.70 15.46 -19.82
C THR A 83 -5.56 14.46 -19.08
N VAL A 84 -5.99 14.79 -17.86
CA VAL A 84 -6.72 13.89 -16.98
C VAL A 84 -8.02 14.53 -16.50
N ALA A 85 -9.12 13.81 -16.64
CA ALA A 85 -10.43 14.30 -16.20
C ALA A 85 -10.47 14.59 -14.68
N PRO A 86 -11.16 15.62 -14.20
CA PRO A 86 -11.19 16.00 -12.78
C PRO A 86 -11.66 14.89 -11.85
N LYS A 87 -12.60 14.06 -12.28
CA LYS A 87 -13.15 12.92 -11.51
C LYS A 87 -12.34 11.62 -11.67
N GLN A 88 -11.26 11.65 -12.44
CA GLN A 88 -10.41 10.48 -12.62
C GLN A 88 -9.71 10.13 -11.31
N ALA A 89 -9.83 8.87 -10.89
CA ALA A 89 -9.05 8.35 -9.79
C ALA A 89 -7.61 8.07 -10.24
N VAL A 90 -6.65 8.47 -9.40
CA VAL A 90 -5.22 8.27 -9.63
C VAL A 90 -4.55 7.71 -8.38
N CYS A 91 -3.57 6.84 -8.57
CA CYS A 91 -2.66 6.39 -7.53
C CYS A 91 -1.37 7.20 -7.63
N ILE A 92 -0.90 7.71 -6.51
CA ILE A 92 0.33 8.49 -6.39
C ILE A 92 1.31 7.70 -5.55
N ALA A 93 2.37 7.19 -6.17
CA ALA A 93 3.43 6.43 -5.50
C ALA A 93 4.69 7.29 -5.38
N ALA A 94 5.23 7.40 -4.17
CA ALA A 94 6.41 8.19 -3.85
C ALA A 94 7.62 7.28 -3.61
N TYR A 95 8.77 7.71 -4.11
CA TYR A 95 10.06 7.02 -3.99
C TYR A 95 11.16 8.02 -3.65
N THR A 96 12.10 7.60 -2.81
CA THR A 96 13.36 8.31 -2.57
C THR A 96 14.50 7.66 -3.33
N GLY A 97 15.50 8.46 -3.73
CA GLY A 97 16.65 8.01 -4.50
C GLY A 97 17.31 9.17 -5.23
N HIS A 98 18.11 8.86 -6.23
CA HIS A 98 18.67 9.84 -7.16
C HIS A 98 17.98 9.69 -8.52
N PHE A 99 17.25 10.71 -8.91
CA PHE A 99 16.43 10.68 -10.13
C PHE A 99 16.86 11.76 -11.09
N SER A 100 16.88 11.43 -12.38
CA SER A 100 17.04 12.38 -13.46
C SER A 100 15.95 12.17 -14.51
N SER A 101 15.70 13.19 -15.32
CA SER A 101 14.72 13.11 -16.43
C SER A 101 15.05 12.01 -17.43
N ASP A 102 16.31 11.59 -17.50
CA ASP A 102 16.78 10.57 -18.45
C ASP A 102 16.58 9.14 -17.90
N THR A 103 16.39 9.00 -16.59
CA THR A 103 16.27 7.70 -15.93
C THR A 103 14.83 7.32 -15.57
N VAL A 104 13.91 8.27 -15.54
CA VAL A 104 12.51 8.03 -15.24
C VAL A 104 11.63 8.05 -16.49
N VAL A 105 10.54 7.30 -16.45
CA VAL A 105 9.57 7.27 -17.55
C VAL A 105 8.61 8.46 -17.47
N LYS A 106 8.34 9.13 -18.59
CA LYS A 106 7.46 10.31 -18.68
C LYS A 106 7.81 11.37 -17.61
N PRO A 107 9.04 11.92 -17.62
CA PRO A 107 9.47 12.86 -16.59
C PRO A 107 8.66 14.15 -16.61
N LEU A 108 8.32 14.62 -15.41
CA LEU A 108 7.65 15.89 -15.17
C LEU A 108 8.43 16.63 -14.08
N GLY A 109 8.55 17.95 -14.19
CA GLY A 109 9.15 18.75 -13.15
C GLY A 109 10.62 19.08 -13.38
N ARG A 110 11.46 18.81 -12.38
CA ARG A 110 12.89 19.14 -12.42
C ARG A 110 13.68 18.10 -13.20
N PRO A 111 14.82 18.47 -13.80
CA PRO A 111 15.67 17.50 -14.49
C PRO A 111 16.35 16.51 -13.55
N VAL A 112 16.59 16.91 -12.28
CA VAL A 112 17.20 16.05 -11.24
C VAL A 112 16.52 16.27 -9.88
N GLY A 113 16.53 15.24 -9.04
CA GLY A 113 15.96 15.29 -7.69
C GLY A 113 16.23 14.05 -6.87
N THR A 114 15.83 14.12 -5.59
CA THR A 114 15.98 13.01 -4.62
C THR A 114 14.65 12.35 -4.29
N LEU A 115 13.58 12.84 -4.86
CA LEU A 115 12.24 12.28 -4.75
C LEU A 115 11.62 12.14 -6.14
N ALA A 116 11.04 10.97 -6.42
CA ALA A 116 10.20 10.75 -7.59
C ALA A 116 8.77 10.38 -7.15
N VAL A 117 7.79 10.94 -7.84
CA VAL A 117 6.37 10.69 -7.59
C VAL A 117 5.75 10.21 -8.90
N ALA A 118 5.45 8.91 -8.97
CA ALA A 118 4.74 8.33 -10.10
C ALA A 118 3.24 8.54 -9.95
N VAL A 119 2.59 9.05 -10.99
CA VAL A 119 1.15 9.26 -11.06
C VAL A 119 0.55 8.26 -12.03
N ILE A 120 -0.33 7.40 -11.55
CA ILE A 120 -0.89 6.28 -12.30
C ILE A 120 -2.40 6.40 -12.30
N LYS A 121 -3.00 6.32 -13.48
CA LYS A 121 -4.46 6.29 -13.64
C LYS A 121 -5.01 4.96 -13.17
N THR A 122 -6.11 4.98 -12.43
CA THR A 122 -6.83 3.78 -12.01
C THR A 122 -8.31 3.89 -12.37
N PRO A 123 -8.97 2.80 -12.83
CA PRO A 123 -8.39 1.52 -13.20
C PRO A 123 -7.52 1.59 -14.47
N GLY A 124 -6.75 0.54 -14.73
CA GLY A 124 -5.96 0.39 -15.96
C GLY A 124 -4.46 0.56 -15.78
N ASN A 125 -4.01 1.06 -14.64
CA ASN A 125 -2.59 1.18 -14.26
C ASN A 125 -1.70 1.92 -15.29
N GLU A 126 -2.29 2.88 -16.01
CA GLU A 126 -1.60 3.70 -16.99
C GLU A 126 -0.75 4.77 -16.30
N LEU A 127 0.56 4.80 -16.58
CA LEU A 127 1.43 5.86 -16.11
C LEU A 127 1.07 7.18 -16.80
N LEU A 128 0.68 8.17 -16.00
CA LEU A 128 0.40 9.52 -16.48
C LEU A 128 1.66 10.38 -16.51
N GLY A 129 2.57 10.17 -15.55
CA GLY A 129 3.86 10.85 -15.51
C GLY A 129 4.60 10.62 -14.18
N THR A 130 5.90 10.95 -14.19
CA THR A 130 6.77 10.85 -13.02
C THR A 130 7.30 12.24 -12.67
N LEU A 131 6.89 12.77 -11.52
CA LEU A 131 7.31 14.10 -11.07
C LEU A 131 8.60 13.96 -10.25
N ILE A 132 9.67 14.66 -10.68
CA ILE A 132 10.95 14.70 -9.95
C ILE A 132 10.97 15.94 -9.05
N LEU A 133 11.30 15.73 -7.79
CA LEU A 133 11.33 16.74 -6.73
C LEU A 133 12.64 16.68 -5.94
N THR A 134 13.01 17.78 -5.30
CA THR A 134 14.18 17.83 -4.39
C THR A 134 13.79 17.70 -2.91
N LYS A 135 12.52 17.92 -2.59
CA LYS A 135 11.98 17.83 -1.21
C LYS A 135 10.62 17.17 -1.26
N ILE A 136 10.34 16.32 -0.27
CA ILE A 136 9.01 15.74 -0.06
C ILE A 136 8.04 16.91 0.24
N PRO A 137 6.94 17.04 -0.50
CA PRO A 137 5.89 17.98 -0.14
C PRO A 137 5.44 17.70 1.30
N VAL A 138 5.33 18.72 2.14
CA VAL A 138 5.06 18.63 3.59
C VAL A 138 3.88 17.70 3.93
N ARG A 139 2.92 17.57 3.04
CA ARG A 139 1.75 16.69 3.23
C ARG A 139 1.99 15.20 2.97
N PHE A 140 3.14 14.80 2.39
CA PHE A 140 3.58 13.40 2.34
C PHE A 140 4.41 13.01 3.57
N GLN A 141 4.87 13.99 4.37
CA GLN A 141 5.66 13.76 5.59
C GLN A 141 4.84 13.21 6.77
N HIS A 142 3.52 13.15 6.69
CA HIS A 142 2.66 12.57 7.73
C HIS A 142 2.46 11.04 7.60
N THR A 143 3.18 10.37 6.71
CA THR A 143 3.41 8.94 6.84
C THR A 143 4.53 8.79 7.87
N HIS A 144 4.18 8.33 9.08
CA HIS A 144 5.11 8.15 10.19
C HIS A 144 6.40 7.49 9.72
N PRO A 145 7.57 8.05 10.09
CA PRO A 145 8.82 7.30 9.91
C PRO A 145 8.75 6.06 10.80
N PHE A 146 9.18 4.95 10.29
CA PHE A 146 9.39 3.71 11.02
C PHE A 146 10.50 3.87 12.05
#